data_a98ad681b0c73d407fc217c36c68b0e1
#
_entry.id   a98ad681b0c73d407fc217c36c68b0e1
#
_cell.length_a   1.000
_cell.length_b   1.000
_cell.length_c   1.000
_cell.angle_alpha   90.00
_cell.angle_beta   90.00
_cell.angle_gamma   90.00
#
_symmetry.space_group_name_H-M   'P 1'
#
loop_
_entity.id
_entity.type
_entity.pdbx_description
1 polymer ?
#
loop_
_entity_poly.entity_id
_entity_poly.type
_entity_poly.pdbx_seq_one_letter_code
_entity_poly.pdbx_strand_id
1 'polypeptide(L)'
;MGIGAKDPRVAPLSEVGVVHTELKEGELGLFDSVAVATASVAPAYSLTSTIAFVVAIGGIGFGAPSILLVSFVAVLTIAFAYYFMNRKDPNCGASYSWLARTVSPYFGWFNGWVQVLASTLFCASAPILAGANTLAFLNNIGWISAKAANSVYWQAGIGLIWLVIITAMCVYGIRLTTDFQWVLVAIEYTAVIAFSVFAILDVIASHPTGSLSFSWGWLNPFSIKGISALAAGLVLGVFFFWGWDTAANLNEETKDANETPGRAGVISMFLLLVVFVLAAIAIQMRVPQKTIVNQGGSVLYYFAHSISPSLSVIMLLAILSSTVATAQTTLLPAARITYSMARDKVFPSLFGKISARFKTPAEGTIVLAVLSAIVIGITTFSSSANTVFGKLITDIGILVAFYYGVTGLSCAWAFRKVLTRSVGIFLLAGLFPAVGGAVLLWVGYEVIVTGGTSVAVPTLVVMAAGIPLVIVARLINKTGYFQQKTVAYESR
;
A
#
# COMPACT_ATOMS: atom_id res chain seq x y z
N MET A 1 -34.96 -18.70 42.48
CA MET A 1 -35.30 -18.25 41.12
C MET A 1 -34.90 -16.79 41.01
N GLY A 2 -33.79 -16.49 40.43
CA GLY A 2 -33.27 -15.13 40.18
C GLY A 2 -32.78 -15.09 38.74
N ILE A 3 -33.60 -14.51 37.86
CA ILE A 3 -33.25 -14.26 36.45
C ILE A 3 -32.29 -13.08 36.47
N GLY A 4 -30.98 -13.36 36.27
CA GLY A 4 -29.99 -12.32 36.08
C GLY A 4 -30.27 -11.60 34.79
N ALA A 5 -30.63 -10.33 34.87
CA ALA A 5 -30.74 -9.44 33.72
C ALA A 5 -29.41 -9.39 32.99
N LYS A 6 -29.37 -9.82 31.71
CA LYS A 6 -28.23 -9.63 30.81
C LYS A 6 -28.02 -8.12 30.62
N ASP A 7 -26.86 -7.63 30.98
CA ASP A 7 -26.44 -6.24 30.68
C ASP A 7 -26.42 -6.06 29.17
N PRO A 8 -27.26 -5.21 28.54
CA PRO A 8 -27.36 -5.06 27.12
C PRO A 8 -26.13 -4.33 26.51
N ARG A 9 -25.10 -4.03 27.29
CA ARG A 9 -23.92 -3.28 26.91
C ARG A 9 -22.67 -4.12 26.57
N VAL A 10 -22.78 -5.46 26.74
CA VAL A 10 -21.70 -6.39 26.43
C VAL A 10 -22.25 -7.47 25.51
N ALA A 11 -21.95 -7.36 24.21
CA ALA A 11 -22.22 -8.49 23.33
C ALA A 11 -21.42 -9.71 23.80
N PRO A 12 -22.03 -10.89 23.90
CA PRO A 12 -21.34 -12.08 24.39
C PRO A 12 -20.20 -12.45 23.46
N LEU A 13 -19.03 -12.75 24.02
CA LEU A 13 -17.81 -13.17 23.33
C LEU A 13 -17.96 -14.44 22.47
N SER A 14 -19.13 -15.08 22.47
CA SER A 14 -19.50 -16.22 21.61
C SER A 14 -19.89 -15.81 20.18
N GLU A 15 -20.06 -14.50 19.90
CA GLU A 15 -20.41 -13.96 18.58
C GLU A 15 -19.23 -13.29 17.85
N VAL A 16 -18.01 -13.47 18.33
CA VAL A 16 -16.81 -13.06 17.60
C VAL A 16 -16.69 -13.96 16.36
N GLY A 17 -17.12 -13.46 15.22
CA GLY A 17 -17.13 -14.19 13.94
C GLY A 17 -18.28 -13.87 13.00
N VAL A 18 -19.36 -13.25 13.51
CA VAL A 18 -20.46 -12.79 12.65
C VAL A 18 -20.53 -11.27 12.74
N VAL A 19 -19.81 -10.59 11.85
CA VAL A 19 -19.91 -9.15 11.70
C VAL A 19 -21.12 -8.88 10.80
N HIS A 20 -22.21 -8.36 11.35
CA HIS A 20 -23.29 -7.82 10.52
C HIS A 20 -22.79 -6.56 9.84
N THR A 21 -22.54 -6.63 8.55
CA THR A 21 -22.14 -5.50 7.72
C THR A 21 -23.32 -5.00 6.90
N GLU A 22 -23.34 -3.69 6.63
CA GLU A 22 -24.24 -3.09 5.64
C GLU A 22 -23.61 -3.05 4.24
N LEU A 23 -22.34 -3.48 4.10
CA LEU A 23 -21.63 -3.60 2.86
C LEU A 23 -22.18 -4.76 2.02
N LYS A 24 -21.79 -4.83 0.75
CA LYS A 24 -22.27 -5.84 -0.20
C LYS A 24 -21.51 -7.14 -0.04
N GLU A 25 -22.04 -8.06 0.74
CA GLU A 25 -21.40 -9.33 1.07
C GLU A 25 -21.22 -10.26 -0.14
N GLY A 26 -20.11 -11.01 -0.16
CA GLY A 26 -19.90 -12.12 -1.07
C GLY A 26 -19.67 -11.75 -2.54
N GLU A 27 -19.32 -10.51 -2.86
CA GLU A 27 -19.07 -10.04 -4.23
C GLU A 27 -17.72 -10.53 -4.78
N LEU A 28 -16.70 -10.67 -3.93
CA LEU A 28 -15.34 -10.97 -4.34
C LEU A 28 -14.97 -12.43 -4.11
N GLY A 29 -14.48 -13.11 -5.13
CA GLY A 29 -13.84 -14.43 -5.03
C GLY A 29 -12.33 -14.31 -4.76
N LEU A 30 -11.64 -15.47 -4.70
CA LEU A 30 -10.19 -15.52 -4.49
C LEU A 30 -9.43 -14.79 -5.60
N PHE A 31 -9.77 -15.03 -6.86
CA PHE A 31 -9.12 -14.37 -7.99
C PHE A 31 -9.36 -12.87 -8.01
N ASP A 32 -10.58 -12.43 -7.70
CA ASP A 32 -10.91 -11.01 -7.59
C ASP A 32 -10.07 -10.34 -6.47
N SER A 33 -9.94 -11.01 -5.33
CA SER A 33 -9.14 -10.52 -4.19
C SER A 33 -7.65 -10.47 -4.54
N VAL A 34 -7.12 -11.44 -5.31
CA VAL A 34 -5.73 -11.41 -5.81
C VAL A 34 -5.55 -10.28 -6.82
N ALA A 35 -6.50 -10.08 -7.74
CA ALA A 35 -6.44 -8.98 -8.70
C ALA A 35 -6.44 -7.61 -8.00
N VAL A 36 -7.31 -7.41 -7.03
CA VAL A 36 -7.36 -6.16 -6.25
C VAL A 36 -6.07 -5.96 -5.44
N ALA A 37 -5.56 -7.01 -4.78
CA ALA A 37 -4.32 -6.95 -4.02
C ALA A 37 -3.11 -6.61 -4.90
N THR A 38 -2.98 -7.24 -6.07
CA THR A 38 -1.89 -6.96 -7.01
C THR A 38 -2.04 -5.61 -7.70
N ALA A 39 -3.26 -5.20 -8.06
CA ALA A 39 -3.56 -3.87 -8.60
C ALA A 39 -3.26 -2.76 -7.60
N SER A 40 -3.45 -3.02 -6.31
CA SER A 40 -3.15 -2.05 -5.25
C SER A 40 -1.66 -1.78 -5.12
N VAL A 41 -0.82 -2.79 -5.26
CA VAL A 41 0.64 -2.64 -5.29
C VAL A 41 1.13 -2.02 -6.59
N ALA A 42 0.43 -2.27 -7.71
CA ALA A 42 0.61 -1.61 -9.01
C ALA A 42 2.07 -1.62 -9.51
N PRO A 43 2.56 -2.71 -10.09
CA PRO A 43 3.96 -2.86 -10.46
C PRO A 43 4.53 -1.77 -11.36
N ALA A 44 3.79 -1.31 -12.37
CA ALA A 44 4.29 -0.26 -13.25
C ALA A 44 4.39 1.09 -12.52
N TYR A 45 3.44 1.42 -11.64
CA TYR A 45 3.51 2.59 -10.78
C TYR A 45 4.71 2.49 -9.82
N SER A 46 4.83 1.38 -9.09
CA SER A 46 5.86 1.20 -8.07
C SER A 46 7.27 1.22 -8.67
N LEU A 47 7.47 0.59 -9.84
CA LEU A 47 8.73 0.64 -10.56
C LEU A 47 9.07 2.06 -11.02
N THR A 48 8.13 2.76 -11.69
CA THR A 48 8.40 4.11 -12.20
C THR A 48 8.60 5.12 -11.08
N SER A 49 7.86 4.99 -9.98
CA SER A 49 7.92 5.93 -8.87
C SER A 49 9.12 5.73 -7.94
N THR A 50 9.69 4.54 -7.87
CA THR A 50 10.57 4.20 -6.72
C THR A 50 11.93 3.65 -7.10
N ILE A 51 12.08 2.90 -8.22
CA ILE A 51 13.34 2.20 -8.53
C ILE A 51 14.54 3.16 -8.67
N ALA A 52 14.35 4.33 -9.26
CA ALA A 52 15.40 5.32 -9.41
C ALA A 52 15.89 5.86 -8.05
N PHE A 53 14.98 6.02 -7.08
CA PHE A 53 15.34 6.46 -5.73
C PHE A 53 16.12 5.38 -4.98
N VAL A 54 15.76 4.10 -5.14
CA VAL A 54 16.53 2.98 -4.55
C VAL A 54 17.95 2.95 -5.12
N VAL A 55 18.10 3.04 -6.45
CA VAL A 55 19.40 3.04 -7.14
C VAL A 55 20.25 4.26 -6.75
N ALA A 56 19.60 5.40 -6.45
CA ALA A 56 20.29 6.63 -6.05
C ALA A 56 20.87 6.60 -4.62
N ILE A 57 20.43 5.66 -3.77
CA ILE A 57 20.97 5.55 -2.41
C ILE A 57 22.44 5.12 -2.48
N GLY A 58 23.31 5.94 -1.89
CA GLY A 58 24.73 5.62 -1.79
C GLY A 58 24.96 4.29 -1.07
N GLY A 59 25.65 3.37 -1.73
CA GLY A 59 25.92 2.02 -1.20
C GLY A 59 24.98 0.92 -1.71
N ILE A 60 23.90 1.24 -2.41
CA ILE A 60 22.99 0.25 -3.03
C ILE A 60 23.34 0.05 -4.51
N GLY A 61 23.21 1.07 -5.34
CA GLY A 61 23.51 0.99 -6.78
C GLY A 61 22.87 -0.22 -7.47
N PHE A 62 23.67 -1.12 -8.01
CA PHE A 62 23.21 -2.35 -8.65
C PHE A 62 22.57 -3.37 -7.70
N GLY A 63 22.63 -3.17 -6.39
CA GLY A 63 21.95 -3.99 -5.38
C GLY A 63 20.43 -3.72 -5.27
N ALA A 64 19.83 -2.88 -6.12
CA ALA A 64 18.38 -2.64 -6.05
C ALA A 64 17.51 -3.92 -6.12
N PRO A 65 17.82 -4.95 -6.94
CA PRO A 65 17.10 -6.22 -6.90
C PRO A 65 17.22 -6.95 -5.54
N SER A 66 18.37 -6.85 -4.87
CA SER A 66 18.51 -7.45 -3.52
C SER A 66 17.69 -6.72 -2.46
N ILE A 67 17.53 -5.40 -2.57
CA ILE A 67 16.60 -4.64 -1.71
C ILE A 67 15.17 -5.16 -1.88
N LEU A 68 14.73 -5.43 -3.11
CA LEU A 68 13.40 -5.99 -3.36
C LEU A 68 13.24 -7.39 -2.73
N LEU A 69 14.28 -8.25 -2.80
CA LEU A 69 14.26 -9.56 -2.17
C LEU A 69 14.15 -9.48 -0.64
N VAL A 70 14.96 -8.63 0.00
CA VAL A 70 14.93 -8.47 1.47
C VAL A 70 13.60 -7.84 1.92
N SER A 71 13.11 -6.84 1.20
CA SER A 71 11.81 -6.21 1.49
C SER A 71 10.67 -7.19 1.33
N PHE A 72 10.71 -8.04 0.28
CA PHE A 72 9.73 -9.11 0.10
C PHE A 72 9.68 -10.02 1.32
N VAL A 73 10.83 -10.50 1.80
CA VAL A 73 10.88 -11.38 2.99
C VAL A 73 10.27 -10.67 4.20
N ALA A 74 10.63 -9.42 4.47
CA ALA A 74 10.09 -8.65 5.58
C ALA A 74 8.55 -8.48 5.47
N VAL A 75 8.06 -8.06 4.30
CA VAL A 75 6.62 -7.83 4.08
C VAL A 75 5.83 -9.13 4.02
N LEU A 76 6.39 -10.23 3.47
CA LEU A 76 5.75 -11.55 3.48
C LEU A 76 5.45 -12.05 4.90
N THR A 77 6.34 -11.77 5.86
CA THR A 77 6.09 -12.14 7.26
C THR A 77 4.85 -11.42 7.82
N ILE A 78 4.58 -10.19 7.36
CA ILE A 78 3.37 -9.45 7.71
C ILE A 78 2.15 -10.00 6.97
N ALA A 79 2.31 -10.49 5.73
CA ALA A 79 1.22 -11.17 5.03
C ALA A 79 0.75 -12.42 5.77
N PHE A 80 1.65 -13.17 6.40
CA PHE A 80 1.26 -14.24 7.32
C PHE A 80 0.50 -13.71 8.56
N ALA A 81 0.93 -12.59 9.15
CA ALA A 81 0.18 -11.99 10.25
C ALA A 81 -1.26 -11.66 9.83
N TYR A 82 -1.44 -11.03 8.68
CA TYR A 82 -2.77 -10.71 8.14
C TYR A 82 -3.59 -11.98 7.87
N TYR A 83 -2.98 -13.03 7.30
CA TYR A 83 -3.65 -14.31 7.07
C TYR A 83 -4.21 -14.90 8.37
N PHE A 84 -3.40 -14.99 9.42
CA PHE A 84 -3.83 -15.58 10.69
C PHE A 84 -4.81 -14.70 11.45
N MET A 85 -4.61 -13.38 11.45
CA MET A 85 -5.51 -12.43 12.12
C MET A 85 -6.87 -12.39 11.44
N ASN A 86 -6.91 -12.33 10.10
CA ASN A 86 -8.15 -12.31 9.32
C ASN A 86 -8.99 -13.58 9.52
N ARG A 87 -8.35 -14.76 9.65
CA ARG A 87 -9.05 -16.01 9.92
C ARG A 87 -9.85 -15.98 11.22
N LYS A 88 -9.38 -15.22 12.20
CA LYS A 88 -10.03 -15.11 13.53
C LYS A 88 -11.01 -13.96 13.59
N ASP A 89 -10.77 -12.90 12.88
CA ASP A 89 -11.54 -11.67 12.96
C ASP A 89 -11.61 -10.99 11.58
N PRO A 90 -12.51 -11.44 10.70
CA PRO A 90 -12.71 -10.85 9.38
C PRO A 90 -13.50 -9.54 9.49
N ASN A 91 -12.81 -8.45 9.82
CA ASN A 91 -13.35 -7.11 9.96
C ASN A 91 -12.69 -6.15 8.97
N CYS A 92 -13.47 -5.36 8.24
CA CYS A 92 -12.96 -4.45 7.20
C CYS A 92 -12.01 -3.35 7.73
N GLY A 93 -11.97 -3.11 9.04
CA GLY A 93 -10.94 -2.32 9.69
C GLY A 93 -9.57 -2.99 9.74
N ALA A 94 -9.49 -4.31 9.44
CA ALA A 94 -8.27 -5.11 9.42
C ALA A 94 -7.37 -4.82 10.63
N SER A 95 -6.14 -4.39 10.41
CA SER A 95 -5.17 -4.22 11.49
C SER A 95 -5.62 -3.19 12.55
N TYR A 96 -6.43 -2.17 12.21
CA TYR A 96 -7.08 -1.31 13.20
C TYR A 96 -7.86 -2.12 14.23
N SER A 97 -8.79 -2.95 13.75
CA SER A 97 -9.69 -3.74 14.59
C SER A 97 -8.93 -4.80 15.39
N TRP A 98 -7.96 -5.47 14.75
CA TRP A 98 -7.17 -6.53 15.39
C TRP A 98 -6.34 -5.99 16.55
N LEU A 99 -5.64 -4.86 16.36
CA LEU A 99 -4.85 -4.24 17.42
C LEU A 99 -5.75 -3.76 18.57
N ALA A 100 -6.90 -3.17 18.25
CA ALA A 100 -7.85 -2.71 19.25
C ALA A 100 -8.33 -3.84 20.17
N ARG A 101 -8.57 -5.03 19.60
CA ARG A 101 -9.09 -6.20 20.30
C ARG A 101 -8.02 -7.03 21.01
N THR A 102 -6.78 -7.05 20.50
CA THR A 102 -5.74 -7.96 21.03
C THR A 102 -4.66 -7.28 21.86
N VAL A 103 -4.39 -6.02 21.61
CA VAL A 103 -3.32 -5.24 22.27
C VAL A 103 -3.89 -4.12 23.12
N SER A 104 -4.54 -3.14 22.50
CA SER A 104 -5.15 -2.00 23.18
C SER A 104 -6.06 -1.21 22.23
N PRO A 105 -7.24 -0.75 22.65
CA PRO A 105 -8.11 0.11 21.86
C PRO A 105 -7.43 1.41 21.43
N TYR A 106 -6.57 1.97 22.26
CA TYR A 106 -5.80 3.18 21.91
C TYR A 106 -4.80 2.91 20.80
N PHE A 107 -4.08 1.80 20.89
CA PHE A 107 -3.13 1.38 19.88
C PHE A 107 -3.82 1.05 18.56
N GLY A 108 -4.95 0.35 18.61
CA GLY A 108 -5.78 0.09 17.43
C GLY A 108 -6.23 1.38 16.76
N TRP A 109 -6.75 2.32 17.52
CA TRP A 109 -7.18 3.63 17.01
C TRP A 109 -6.03 4.39 16.33
N PHE A 110 -4.88 4.45 17.00
CA PHE A 110 -3.70 5.12 16.47
C PHE A 110 -3.17 4.45 15.19
N ASN A 111 -3.19 3.12 15.15
CA ASN A 111 -2.84 2.37 13.96
C ASN A 111 -3.79 2.64 12.78
N GLY A 112 -5.10 2.72 13.04
CA GLY A 112 -6.09 3.13 12.04
C GLY A 112 -5.83 4.55 11.52
N TRP A 113 -5.51 5.49 12.41
CA TRP A 113 -5.11 6.84 12.03
C TRP A 113 -3.92 6.85 11.08
N VAL A 114 -2.85 6.11 11.40
CA VAL A 114 -1.62 6.02 10.55
C VAL A 114 -1.94 5.44 9.18
N GLN A 115 -2.79 4.42 9.09
CA GLN A 115 -3.20 3.84 7.81
C GLN A 115 -4.01 4.82 6.95
N VAL A 116 -5.00 5.50 7.54
CA VAL A 116 -5.81 6.52 6.85
C VAL A 116 -4.93 7.67 6.37
N LEU A 117 -3.96 8.07 7.19
CA LEU A 117 -3.01 9.11 6.83
C LEU A 117 -2.13 8.71 5.65
N ALA A 118 -1.51 7.51 5.69
CA ALA A 118 -0.71 6.99 4.58
C ALA A 118 -1.52 6.95 3.29
N SER A 119 -2.75 6.44 3.35
CA SER A 119 -3.66 6.36 2.20
C SER A 119 -4.06 7.75 1.66
N THR A 120 -4.31 8.73 2.53
CA THR A 120 -4.67 10.10 2.14
C THR A 120 -3.50 10.80 1.44
N LEU A 121 -2.27 10.66 1.96
CA LEU A 121 -1.07 11.19 1.33
C LEU A 121 -0.80 10.53 -0.03
N PHE A 122 -1.05 9.22 -0.13
CA PHE A 122 -0.92 8.51 -1.39
C PHE A 122 -1.97 8.98 -2.42
N CYS A 123 -3.23 9.09 -2.02
CA CYS A 123 -4.31 9.61 -2.87
C CYS A 123 -4.15 11.09 -3.22
N ALA A 124 -3.21 11.81 -2.59
CA ALA A 124 -2.78 13.12 -3.02
C ALA A 124 -1.63 13.07 -4.06
N SER A 125 -0.71 12.10 -3.93
CA SER A 125 0.46 11.99 -4.82
C SER A 125 0.19 11.25 -6.13
N ALA A 126 -0.52 10.13 -6.08
CA ALA A 126 -0.77 9.28 -7.25
C ALA A 126 -1.59 9.97 -8.35
N PRO A 127 -2.66 10.76 -8.08
CA PRO A 127 -3.36 11.50 -9.12
C PRO A 127 -2.50 12.52 -9.86
N ILE A 128 -1.53 13.17 -9.20
CA ILE A 128 -0.58 14.08 -9.87
C ILE A 128 0.25 13.31 -10.89
N LEU A 129 0.74 12.12 -10.52
CA LEU A 129 1.46 11.25 -11.44
C LEU A 129 0.57 10.75 -12.59
N ALA A 130 -0.69 10.44 -12.34
CA ALA A 130 -1.66 10.11 -13.39
C ALA A 130 -1.84 11.29 -14.37
N GLY A 131 -1.93 12.51 -13.85
CA GLY A 131 -1.98 13.74 -14.65
C GLY A 131 -0.71 13.91 -15.49
N ALA A 132 0.47 13.72 -14.89
CA ALA A 132 1.75 13.81 -15.59
C ALA A 132 1.86 12.78 -16.73
N ASN A 133 1.49 11.52 -16.47
CA ASN A 133 1.52 10.47 -17.50
C ASN A 133 0.48 10.69 -18.61
N THR A 134 -0.71 11.22 -18.27
CA THR A 134 -1.73 11.62 -19.26
C THR A 134 -1.16 12.71 -20.19
N LEU A 135 -0.56 13.74 -19.63
CA LEU A 135 0.03 14.83 -20.43
C LEU A 135 1.26 14.36 -21.22
N ALA A 136 2.07 13.47 -20.66
CA ALA A 136 3.19 12.85 -21.40
C ALA A 136 2.69 12.03 -22.59
N PHE A 137 1.60 11.27 -22.42
CA PHE A 137 0.95 10.56 -23.51
C PHE A 137 0.43 11.50 -24.59
N LEU A 138 -0.30 12.57 -24.21
CA LEU A 138 -0.81 13.57 -25.16
C LEU A 138 0.31 14.32 -25.90
N ASN A 139 1.45 14.57 -25.24
CA ASN A 139 2.62 15.14 -25.86
C ASN A 139 3.26 14.16 -26.85
N ASN A 140 3.35 12.89 -26.50
CA ASN A 140 3.93 11.84 -27.36
C ASN A 140 3.17 11.71 -28.70
N ILE A 141 1.85 11.83 -28.67
CA ILE A 141 0.99 11.80 -29.87
C ILE A 141 0.85 13.17 -30.56
N GLY A 142 1.57 14.18 -30.08
CA GLY A 142 1.63 15.51 -30.72
C GLY A 142 0.43 16.44 -30.46
N TRP A 143 -0.46 16.13 -29.50
CA TRP A 143 -1.63 16.96 -29.22
C TRP A 143 -1.32 18.18 -28.36
N ILE A 144 -0.28 18.13 -27.54
CA ILE A 144 0.14 19.24 -26.69
C ILE A 144 1.66 19.45 -26.77
N SER A 145 2.12 20.65 -26.40
CA SER A 145 3.53 20.96 -26.34
C SER A 145 4.22 20.35 -25.11
N ALA A 146 5.54 20.10 -25.21
CA ALA A 146 6.34 19.65 -24.06
C ALA A 146 6.28 20.63 -22.87
N LYS A 147 6.14 21.95 -23.13
CA LYS A 147 5.99 22.95 -22.09
C LYS A 147 4.69 22.74 -21.30
N ALA A 148 3.59 22.41 -21.96
CA ALA A 148 2.32 22.10 -21.30
C ALA A 148 2.41 20.78 -20.53
N ALA A 149 3.02 19.74 -21.12
CA ALA A 149 3.17 18.42 -20.47
C ALA A 149 4.01 18.49 -19.19
N ASN A 150 5.01 19.35 -19.12
CA ASN A 150 5.90 19.52 -17.97
C ASN A 150 5.39 20.56 -16.95
N SER A 151 4.22 21.15 -17.15
CA SER A 151 3.64 22.13 -16.22
C SER A 151 3.02 21.41 -15.00
N VAL A 152 3.54 21.70 -13.81
CA VAL A 152 3.03 21.16 -12.54
C VAL A 152 1.54 21.50 -12.34
N TYR A 153 1.11 22.68 -12.74
CA TYR A 153 -0.30 23.11 -12.64
C TYR A 153 -1.22 22.29 -13.54
N TRP A 154 -0.80 22.00 -14.77
CA TRP A 154 -1.55 21.14 -15.67
C TRP A 154 -1.57 19.69 -15.18
N GLN A 155 -0.44 19.18 -14.68
CA GLN A 155 -0.36 17.84 -14.09
C GLN A 155 -1.29 17.71 -12.89
N ALA A 156 -1.32 18.68 -11.98
CA ALA A 156 -2.22 18.71 -10.84
C ALA A 156 -3.69 18.83 -11.28
N GLY A 157 -4.00 19.69 -12.26
CA GLY A 157 -5.36 19.87 -12.77
C GLY A 157 -5.94 18.59 -13.39
N ILE A 158 -5.18 17.91 -14.26
CA ILE A 158 -5.58 16.61 -14.81
C ILE A 158 -5.61 15.54 -13.71
N GLY A 159 -4.70 15.62 -12.72
CA GLY A 159 -4.70 14.76 -11.55
C GLY A 159 -5.99 14.87 -10.73
N LEU A 160 -6.51 16.09 -10.52
CA LEU A 160 -7.79 16.31 -9.85
C LEU A 160 -8.97 15.70 -10.64
N ILE A 161 -8.94 15.75 -11.97
CA ILE A 161 -9.95 15.07 -12.79
C ILE A 161 -9.89 13.56 -12.56
N TRP A 162 -8.69 12.96 -12.54
CA TRP A 162 -8.52 11.54 -12.21
C TRP A 162 -9.01 11.22 -10.80
N LEU A 163 -8.73 12.07 -9.81
CA LEU A 163 -9.21 11.86 -8.45
C LEU A 163 -10.74 11.85 -8.38
N VAL A 164 -11.43 12.71 -9.13
CA VAL A 164 -12.89 12.69 -9.23
C VAL A 164 -13.40 11.39 -9.86
N ILE A 165 -12.79 10.94 -10.96
CA ILE A 165 -13.15 9.68 -11.63
C ILE A 165 -12.97 8.50 -10.68
N ILE A 166 -11.80 8.40 -10.03
CA ILE A 166 -11.47 7.33 -9.07
C ILE A 166 -12.47 7.33 -7.91
N THR A 167 -12.78 8.51 -7.36
CA THR A 167 -13.74 8.65 -6.26
C THR A 167 -15.13 8.18 -6.68
N ALA A 168 -15.58 8.58 -7.87
CA ALA A 168 -16.86 8.14 -8.42
C ALA A 168 -16.91 6.59 -8.53
N MET A 169 -15.86 5.95 -9.07
CA MET A 169 -15.80 4.50 -9.19
C MET A 169 -15.85 3.81 -7.80
N CYS A 170 -15.14 4.33 -6.80
CA CYS A 170 -15.18 3.80 -5.43
C CYS A 170 -16.57 3.93 -4.79
N VAL A 171 -17.31 4.98 -5.12
CA VAL A 171 -18.68 5.23 -4.63
C VAL A 171 -19.70 4.32 -5.31
N TYR A 172 -19.58 4.10 -6.62
CA TYR A 172 -20.55 3.30 -7.38
C TYR A 172 -20.58 1.82 -7.00
N GLY A 173 -19.51 1.28 -6.45
CA GLY A 173 -19.52 -0.07 -5.88
C GLY A 173 -18.31 -0.93 -6.20
N ILE A 174 -18.13 -1.95 -5.34
CA ILE A 174 -16.95 -2.81 -5.37
C ILE A 174 -16.86 -3.66 -6.65
N ARG A 175 -17.98 -4.13 -7.18
CA ARG A 175 -17.97 -4.99 -8.38
C ARG A 175 -17.47 -4.25 -9.60
N LEU A 176 -18.00 -3.04 -9.88
CA LEU A 176 -17.52 -2.21 -10.97
C LEU A 176 -16.02 -1.90 -10.83
N THR A 177 -15.60 -1.60 -9.60
CA THR A 177 -14.20 -1.37 -9.28
C THR A 177 -13.33 -2.58 -9.63
N THR A 178 -13.73 -3.76 -9.23
CA THR A 178 -12.96 -5.00 -9.43
C THR A 178 -12.92 -5.42 -10.90
N ASP A 179 -14.03 -5.33 -11.63
CA ASP A 179 -14.06 -5.63 -13.04
C ASP A 179 -13.13 -4.70 -13.84
N PHE A 180 -13.09 -3.42 -13.46
CA PHE A 180 -12.15 -2.47 -14.04
C PHE A 180 -10.68 -2.79 -13.69
N GLN A 181 -10.41 -3.22 -12.45
CA GLN A 181 -9.08 -3.63 -12.02
C GLN A 181 -8.51 -4.77 -12.85
N TRP A 182 -9.32 -5.77 -13.25
CA TRP A 182 -8.87 -6.86 -14.11
C TRP A 182 -8.28 -6.36 -15.45
N VAL A 183 -8.94 -5.37 -16.06
CA VAL A 183 -8.46 -4.78 -17.32
C VAL A 183 -7.14 -4.02 -17.09
N LEU A 184 -7.07 -3.22 -16.04
CA LEU A 184 -5.87 -2.44 -15.72
C LEU A 184 -4.67 -3.33 -15.38
N VAL A 185 -4.88 -4.37 -14.56
CA VAL A 185 -3.85 -5.37 -14.22
C VAL A 185 -3.35 -6.09 -15.47
N ALA A 186 -4.24 -6.51 -16.36
CA ALA A 186 -3.85 -7.19 -17.59
C ALA A 186 -2.95 -6.31 -18.47
N ILE A 187 -3.28 -5.02 -18.62
CA ILE A 187 -2.48 -4.07 -19.41
C ILE A 187 -1.09 -3.89 -18.78
N GLU A 188 -1.04 -3.58 -17.47
CA GLU A 188 0.23 -3.26 -16.82
C GLU A 188 1.18 -4.47 -16.72
N TYR A 189 0.67 -5.65 -16.31
CA TYR A 189 1.50 -6.84 -16.17
C TYR A 189 2.03 -7.31 -17.52
N THR A 190 1.16 -7.32 -18.55
CA THR A 190 1.59 -7.68 -19.89
C THR A 190 2.68 -6.74 -20.39
N ALA A 191 2.51 -5.42 -20.23
CA ALA A 191 3.51 -4.46 -20.68
C ALA A 191 4.83 -4.61 -19.89
N VAL A 192 4.79 -4.62 -18.56
CA VAL A 192 6.01 -4.71 -17.72
C VAL A 192 6.77 -6.00 -18.00
N ILE A 193 6.08 -7.15 -18.06
CA ILE A 193 6.72 -8.45 -18.31
C ILE A 193 7.28 -8.51 -19.74
N ALA A 194 6.49 -8.11 -20.74
CA ALA A 194 6.92 -8.17 -22.14
C ALA A 194 8.17 -7.28 -22.40
N PHE A 195 8.16 -6.03 -21.94
CA PHE A 195 9.33 -5.16 -22.09
C PHE A 195 10.53 -5.66 -21.30
N SER A 196 10.33 -6.23 -20.11
CA SER A 196 11.41 -6.79 -19.30
C SER A 196 12.07 -8.00 -19.98
N VAL A 197 11.25 -8.95 -20.44
CA VAL A 197 11.75 -10.15 -21.14
C VAL A 197 12.45 -9.76 -22.43
N PHE A 198 11.84 -8.87 -23.23
CA PHE A 198 12.44 -8.40 -24.48
C PHE A 198 13.78 -7.72 -24.22
N ALA A 199 13.88 -6.83 -23.23
CA ALA A 199 15.12 -6.14 -22.88
C ALA A 199 16.24 -7.12 -22.47
N ILE A 200 15.92 -8.14 -21.68
CA ILE A 200 16.89 -9.16 -21.26
C ILE A 200 17.40 -9.93 -22.50
N LEU A 201 16.47 -10.37 -23.36
CA LEU A 201 16.82 -11.12 -24.58
C LEU A 201 17.65 -10.25 -25.56
N ASP A 202 17.28 -8.98 -25.75
CA ASP A 202 18.01 -8.05 -26.59
C ASP A 202 19.43 -7.80 -26.05
N VAL A 203 19.59 -7.59 -24.75
CA VAL A 203 20.93 -7.42 -24.15
C VAL A 203 21.80 -8.68 -24.31
N ILE A 204 21.22 -9.87 -24.16
CA ILE A 204 21.94 -11.13 -24.34
C ILE A 204 22.36 -11.33 -25.80
N ALA A 205 21.48 -10.97 -26.75
CA ALA A 205 21.71 -11.23 -28.17
C ALA A 205 22.58 -10.17 -28.85
N SER A 206 22.38 -8.87 -28.56
CA SER A 206 22.94 -7.76 -29.31
C SER A 206 23.88 -6.86 -28.52
N HIS A 207 23.94 -6.96 -27.21
CA HIS A 207 24.74 -6.10 -26.31
C HIS A 207 24.66 -4.61 -26.67
N PRO A 208 23.47 -3.98 -26.63
CA PRO A 208 23.32 -2.58 -27.02
C PRO A 208 24.25 -1.64 -26.23
N THR A 209 24.67 -0.55 -26.86
CA THR A 209 25.59 0.42 -26.23
C THR A 209 25.08 0.89 -24.86
N GLY A 210 25.91 0.76 -23.84
CA GLY A 210 25.59 1.11 -22.46
C GLY A 210 24.81 0.04 -21.67
N SER A 211 24.49 -1.11 -22.28
CA SER A 211 23.92 -2.25 -21.58
C SER A 211 24.96 -2.98 -20.73
N LEU A 212 24.47 -3.72 -19.73
CA LEU A 212 25.30 -4.53 -18.84
C LEU A 212 24.78 -5.97 -18.81
N SER A 213 25.70 -6.92 -18.76
CA SER A 213 25.36 -8.32 -18.52
C SER A 213 24.85 -8.52 -17.10
N PHE A 214 23.90 -9.45 -16.92
CA PHE A 214 23.39 -9.81 -15.60
C PHE A 214 24.52 -10.32 -14.70
N SER A 215 24.47 -9.93 -13.43
CA SER A 215 25.37 -10.43 -12.39
C SER A 215 24.58 -10.94 -11.19
N TRP A 216 24.88 -12.14 -10.74
CA TRP A 216 24.31 -12.72 -9.51
C TRP A 216 24.62 -11.86 -8.27
N GLY A 217 25.67 -11.04 -8.31
CA GLY A 217 25.99 -10.08 -7.26
C GLY A 217 24.91 -9.05 -7.02
N TRP A 218 24.04 -8.77 -8.01
CA TRP A 218 22.90 -7.84 -7.87
C TRP A 218 21.82 -8.36 -6.93
N LEU A 219 21.76 -9.68 -6.73
CA LEU A 219 20.82 -10.34 -5.83
C LEU A 219 21.41 -10.58 -4.43
N ASN A 220 22.68 -10.21 -4.21
CA ASN A 220 23.34 -10.41 -2.93
C ASN A 220 23.11 -9.22 -1.99
N PRO A 221 22.30 -9.33 -0.92
CA PRO A 221 22.03 -8.25 0.01
C PRO A 221 23.26 -7.84 0.84
N PHE A 222 24.24 -8.74 0.99
CA PHE A 222 25.48 -8.45 1.70
C PHE A 222 26.46 -7.56 0.92
N SER A 223 26.17 -7.28 -0.35
CA SER A 223 26.92 -6.30 -1.15
C SER A 223 26.56 -4.84 -0.84
N ILE A 224 25.45 -4.60 -0.12
CA ILE A 224 24.99 -3.27 0.27
C ILE A 224 25.93 -2.69 1.32
N LYS A 225 26.40 -1.46 1.07
CA LYS A 225 27.39 -0.81 1.94
C LYS A 225 26.69 0.13 2.94
N GLY A 226 26.67 -0.31 4.19
CA GLY A 226 26.15 0.46 5.31
C GLY A 226 24.71 0.12 5.72
N ILE A 227 24.49 0.11 7.01
CA ILE A 227 23.20 -0.23 7.62
C ILE A 227 22.12 0.82 7.32
N SER A 228 22.50 2.10 7.27
CA SER A 228 21.59 3.19 6.94
C SER A 228 21.16 3.15 5.48
N ALA A 229 22.07 2.74 4.56
CA ALA A 229 21.71 2.52 3.15
C ALA A 229 20.72 1.36 3.00
N LEU A 230 20.95 0.27 3.74
CA LEU A 230 20.03 -0.87 3.78
C LEU A 230 18.65 -0.42 4.31
N ALA A 231 18.59 0.31 5.42
CA ALA A 231 17.34 0.79 6.00
C ALA A 231 16.60 1.74 5.05
N ALA A 232 17.28 2.70 4.44
CA ALA A 232 16.71 3.59 3.46
C ALA A 232 16.17 2.84 2.22
N GLY A 233 16.92 1.83 1.74
CA GLY A 233 16.45 0.95 0.67
C GLY A 233 15.23 0.14 1.08
N LEU A 234 15.20 -0.41 2.29
CA LEU A 234 14.08 -1.19 2.80
C LEU A 234 12.80 -0.37 2.98
N VAL A 235 12.87 0.90 3.42
CA VAL A 235 11.68 1.79 3.49
C VAL A 235 11.06 1.94 2.10
N LEU A 236 11.89 2.19 1.07
CA LEU A 236 11.41 2.26 -0.30
C LEU A 236 10.91 0.90 -0.79
N GLY A 237 11.57 -0.19 -0.40
CA GLY A 237 11.16 -1.55 -0.70
C GLY A 237 9.82 -1.93 -0.04
N VAL A 238 9.57 -1.48 1.19
CA VAL A 238 8.26 -1.61 1.85
C VAL A 238 7.18 -0.89 1.05
N PHE A 239 7.47 0.32 0.56
CA PHE A 239 6.57 1.04 -0.33
C PHE A 239 6.32 0.30 -1.64
N PHE A 240 7.34 -0.35 -2.23
CA PHE A 240 7.15 -1.19 -3.42
C PHE A 240 6.11 -2.29 -3.22
N PHE A 241 6.11 -2.92 -2.06
CA PHE A 241 5.21 -4.03 -1.73
C PHE A 241 3.97 -3.60 -0.95
N TRP A 242 3.69 -2.30 -0.81
CA TRP A 242 2.51 -1.82 -0.10
C TRP A 242 1.26 -1.91 -0.97
N GLY A 243 0.15 -2.32 -0.35
CA GLY A 243 -1.17 -2.32 -0.97
C GLY A 243 -1.85 -3.70 -1.01
N TRP A 244 -1.11 -4.81 -0.95
CA TRP A 244 -1.69 -6.17 -0.96
C TRP A 244 -2.69 -6.40 0.19
N ASP A 245 -2.54 -5.69 1.29
CA ASP A 245 -3.39 -5.72 2.47
C ASP A 245 -4.81 -5.14 2.22
N THR A 246 -5.03 -4.46 1.11
CA THR A 246 -6.36 -4.05 0.62
C THR A 246 -7.34 -5.23 0.59
N ALA A 247 -6.89 -6.43 0.24
CA ALA A 247 -7.73 -7.62 0.29
C ALA A 247 -8.35 -7.87 1.68
N ALA A 248 -7.59 -7.62 2.76
CA ALA A 248 -8.08 -7.77 4.13
C ALA A 248 -9.07 -6.67 4.53
N ASN A 249 -8.98 -5.47 3.96
CA ASN A 249 -9.96 -4.41 4.18
C ASN A 249 -11.27 -4.60 3.38
N LEU A 250 -11.26 -5.53 2.44
CA LEU A 250 -12.44 -5.92 1.64
C LEU A 250 -13.04 -7.25 2.09
N ASN A 251 -12.61 -7.79 3.24
CA ASN A 251 -13.00 -9.11 3.71
C ASN A 251 -14.51 -9.24 3.94
N GLU A 252 -15.20 -8.21 4.43
CA GLU A 252 -16.65 -8.19 4.62
C GLU A 252 -17.43 -8.22 3.29
N GLU A 253 -16.78 -7.89 2.15
CA GLU A 253 -17.34 -7.97 0.79
C GLU A 253 -16.88 -9.23 0.05
N THR A 254 -16.08 -10.10 0.69
CA THR A 254 -15.42 -11.26 0.06
C THR A 254 -16.13 -12.57 0.45
N LYS A 255 -16.26 -13.48 -0.53
CA LYS A 255 -16.68 -14.85 -0.27
C LYS A 255 -15.65 -15.55 0.60
N ASP A 256 -16.12 -16.33 1.59
CA ASP A 256 -15.23 -16.96 2.56
C ASP A 256 -14.26 -15.95 3.21
N ALA A 257 -14.85 -14.93 3.85
CA ALA A 257 -14.16 -13.77 4.42
C ALA A 257 -13.00 -14.13 5.39
N ASN A 258 -13.07 -15.31 6.03
CA ASN A 258 -12.03 -15.77 6.94
C ASN A 258 -10.75 -16.25 6.22
N GLU A 259 -10.86 -16.87 5.04
CA GLU A 259 -9.74 -17.51 4.36
C GLU A 259 -9.26 -16.74 3.14
N THR A 260 -10.20 -16.32 2.29
CA THR A 260 -9.89 -15.75 0.96
C THR A 260 -8.99 -14.52 1.01
N PRO A 261 -9.24 -13.49 1.85
CA PRO A 261 -8.40 -12.29 1.85
C PRO A 261 -6.95 -12.55 2.23
N GLY A 262 -6.75 -13.38 3.26
CA GLY A 262 -5.41 -13.74 3.71
C GLY A 262 -4.63 -14.55 2.67
N ARG A 263 -5.28 -15.52 1.99
CA ARG A 263 -4.68 -16.28 0.87
C ARG A 263 -4.35 -15.38 -0.30
N ALA A 264 -5.26 -14.46 -0.65
CA ALA A 264 -5.04 -13.50 -1.74
C ALA A 264 -3.81 -12.63 -1.47
N GLY A 265 -3.65 -12.11 -0.26
CA GLY A 265 -2.49 -11.33 0.13
C GLY A 265 -1.17 -12.11 -0.03
N VAL A 266 -1.09 -13.34 0.45
CA VAL A 266 0.11 -14.18 0.31
C VAL A 266 0.42 -14.51 -1.15
N ILE A 267 -0.58 -14.91 -1.95
CA ILE A 267 -0.41 -15.22 -3.37
C ILE A 267 0.10 -13.99 -4.13
N SER A 268 -0.50 -12.82 -3.86
CA SER A 268 -0.11 -11.56 -4.49
C SER A 268 1.36 -11.22 -4.25
N MET A 269 1.87 -11.46 -3.05
CA MET A 269 3.28 -11.19 -2.71
C MET A 269 4.25 -11.96 -3.61
N PHE A 270 3.98 -13.24 -3.90
CA PHE A 270 4.85 -14.03 -4.79
C PHE A 270 4.77 -13.56 -6.25
N LEU A 271 3.57 -13.24 -6.74
CA LEU A 271 3.40 -12.68 -8.09
C LEU A 271 4.17 -11.37 -8.25
N LEU A 272 4.07 -10.48 -7.27
CA LEU A 272 4.75 -9.19 -7.24
C LEU A 272 6.26 -9.34 -7.19
N LEU A 273 6.79 -10.26 -6.38
CA LEU A 273 8.23 -10.54 -6.32
C LEU A 273 8.79 -10.85 -7.70
N VAL A 274 8.14 -11.77 -8.42
CA VAL A 274 8.60 -12.19 -9.75
C VAL A 274 8.65 -11.00 -10.71
N VAL A 275 7.58 -10.20 -10.75
CA VAL A 275 7.49 -9.05 -11.66
C VAL A 275 8.51 -7.97 -11.30
N PHE A 276 8.65 -7.65 -10.02
CA PHE A 276 9.57 -6.59 -9.56
C PHE A 276 11.03 -6.96 -9.79
N VAL A 277 11.43 -8.18 -9.44
CA VAL A 277 12.82 -8.61 -9.61
C VAL A 277 13.16 -8.72 -11.09
N LEU A 278 12.26 -9.29 -11.91
CA LEU A 278 12.42 -9.37 -13.36
C LEU A 278 12.62 -7.98 -13.98
N ALA A 279 11.74 -7.03 -13.65
CA ALA A 279 11.79 -5.69 -14.20
C ALA A 279 13.02 -4.91 -13.69
N ALA A 280 13.38 -5.01 -12.41
CA ALA A 280 14.56 -4.36 -11.86
C ALA A 280 15.86 -4.85 -12.53
N ILE A 281 15.97 -6.16 -12.77
CA ILE A 281 17.09 -6.74 -13.52
C ILE A 281 17.11 -6.22 -14.96
N ALA A 282 15.97 -6.26 -15.66
CA ALA A 282 15.84 -5.81 -17.04
C ALA A 282 16.22 -4.32 -17.20
N ILE A 283 15.73 -3.47 -16.30
CA ILE A 283 16.04 -2.04 -16.29
C ILE A 283 17.56 -1.83 -16.09
N GLN A 284 18.19 -2.51 -15.13
CA GLN A 284 19.63 -2.38 -14.86
C GLN A 284 20.50 -2.96 -15.96
N MET A 285 20.06 -4.01 -16.64
CA MET A 285 20.77 -4.54 -17.81
C MET A 285 20.74 -3.57 -18.98
N ARG A 286 19.60 -2.90 -19.22
CA ARG A 286 19.36 -2.07 -20.41
C ARG A 286 19.77 -0.61 -20.23
N VAL A 287 19.60 -0.03 -19.03
CA VAL A 287 19.76 1.40 -18.77
C VAL A 287 20.94 1.64 -17.84
N PRO A 288 21.89 2.50 -18.22
CA PRO A 288 23.02 2.86 -17.35
C PRO A 288 22.54 3.43 -16.01
N GLN A 289 23.19 3.07 -14.92
CA GLN A 289 22.81 3.46 -13.55
C GLN A 289 22.61 4.97 -13.39
N LYS A 290 23.54 5.78 -13.94
CA LYS A 290 23.45 7.25 -13.92
C LYS A 290 22.17 7.75 -14.61
N THR A 291 21.77 7.11 -15.69
CA THR A 291 20.55 7.43 -16.42
C THR A 291 19.31 7.03 -15.60
N ILE A 292 19.30 5.86 -14.94
CA ILE A 292 18.20 5.45 -14.04
C ILE A 292 17.96 6.54 -13.01
N VAL A 293 19.01 7.01 -12.32
CA VAL A 293 18.91 8.04 -11.28
C VAL A 293 18.40 9.37 -11.87
N ASN A 294 18.93 9.79 -13.02
CA ASN A 294 18.54 11.07 -13.64
C ASN A 294 17.09 11.06 -14.16
N GLN A 295 16.58 9.91 -14.60
CA GLN A 295 15.19 9.80 -15.09
C GLN A 295 14.16 9.86 -13.96
N GLY A 296 14.53 9.53 -12.72
CA GLY A 296 13.61 9.61 -11.58
C GLY A 296 12.30 8.87 -11.87
N GLY A 297 11.17 9.55 -11.69
CA GLY A 297 9.82 9.03 -11.94
C GLY A 297 9.47 8.74 -13.41
N SER A 298 10.38 8.96 -14.36
CA SER A 298 10.18 8.64 -15.79
C SER A 298 10.98 7.41 -16.24
N VAL A 299 11.66 6.73 -15.33
CA VAL A 299 12.62 5.66 -15.66
C VAL A 299 11.99 4.50 -16.45
N LEU A 300 10.77 4.10 -16.10
CA LEU A 300 10.11 2.97 -16.77
C LEU A 300 9.69 3.31 -18.21
N TYR A 301 9.24 4.56 -18.45
CA TYR A 301 9.01 5.05 -19.80
C TYR A 301 10.30 5.13 -20.60
N TYR A 302 11.36 5.70 -20.02
CA TYR A 302 12.69 5.77 -20.67
C TYR A 302 13.21 4.37 -21.01
N PHE A 303 13.08 3.42 -20.11
CA PHE A 303 13.42 2.01 -20.33
C PHE A 303 12.72 1.45 -21.57
N ALA A 304 11.40 1.59 -21.66
CA ALA A 304 10.63 1.13 -22.80
C ALA A 304 11.03 1.87 -24.09
N HIS A 305 11.25 3.18 -24.01
CA HIS A 305 11.69 4.01 -25.14
C HIS A 305 13.07 3.62 -25.68
N SER A 306 13.99 3.21 -24.80
CA SER A 306 15.32 2.71 -25.19
C SER A 306 15.28 1.38 -25.95
N ILE A 307 14.20 0.64 -25.84
CA ILE A 307 13.95 -0.63 -26.54
C ILE A 307 13.27 -0.35 -27.88
N SER A 308 12.15 0.36 -27.84
CA SER A 308 11.35 0.72 -29.02
C SER A 308 10.63 2.05 -28.78
N PRO A 309 11.06 3.15 -29.43
CA PRO A 309 10.41 4.45 -29.30
C PRO A 309 8.92 4.42 -29.66
N SER A 310 8.53 3.67 -30.71
CA SER A 310 7.14 3.58 -31.15
C SER A 310 6.26 2.80 -30.18
N LEU A 311 6.80 1.77 -29.52
CA LEU A 311 6.04 0.95 -28.56
C LEU A 311 6.07 1.52 -27.14
N SER A 312 6.93 2.50 -26.85
CA SER A 312 7.02 3.10 -25.51
C SER A 312 5.71 3.76 -25.04
N VAL A 313 4.85 4.14 -25.96
CA VAL A 313 3.48 4.63 -25.65
C VAL A 313 2.65 3.61 -24.90
N ILE A 314 2.86 2.31 -25.16
CA ILE A 314 2.19 1.22 -24.42
C ILE A 314 2.59 1.25 -22.95
N MET A 315 3.87 1.52 -22.67
CA MET A 315 4.35 1.64 -21.30
C MET A 315 3.77 2.88 -20.59
N LEU A 316 3.56 4.00 -21.29
CA LEU A 316 2.86 5.16 -20.72
C LEU A 316 1.42 4.80 -20.33
N LEU A 317 0.72 4.06 -21.19
CA LEU A 317 -0.63 3.59 -20.87
C LEU A 317 -0.62 2.59 -19.70
N ALA A 318 0.38 1.70 -19.63
CA ALA A 318 0.54 0.78 -18.51
C ALA A 318 0.83 1.54 -17.19
N ILE A 319 1.69 2.54 -17.19
CA ILE A 319 1.97 3.36 -15.99
C ILE A 319 0.71 4.16 -15.59
N LEU A 320 -0.01 4.72 -16.54
CA LEU A 320 -1.25 5.46 -16.28
C LEU A 320 -2.31 4.52 -15.69
N SER A 321 -2.54 3.35 -16.30
CA SER A 321 -3.49 2.37 -15.80
C SER A 321 -3.13 1.90 -14.39
N SER A 322 -1.86 1.58 -14.17
CA SER A 322 -1.32 1.20 -12.87
C SER A 322 -1.53 2.28 -11.81
N THR A 323 -1.26 3.55 -12.15
CA THR A 323 -1.44 4.69 -11.25
C THR A 323 -2.90 4.90 -10.85
N VAL A 324 -3.82 4.78 -11.81
CA VAL A 324 -5.26 4.88 -11.56
C VAL A 324 -5.74 3.71 -10.71
N ALA A 325 -5.28 2.50 -11.02
CA ALA A 325 -5.61 1.28 -10.30
C ALA A 325 -5.22 1.38 -8.83
N THR A 326 -3.96 1.75 -8.54
CA THR A 326 -3.49 1.84 -7.15
C THR A 326 -4.11 2.99 -6.37
N ALA A 327 -4.38 4.13 -7.00
CA ALA A 327 -5.08 5.23 -6.34
C ALA A 327 -6.51 4.82 -5.93
N GLN A 328 -7.21 4.09 -6.79
CA GLN A 328 -8.53 3.54 -6.50
C GLN A 328 -8.47 2.52 -5.36
N THR A 329 -7.58 1.54 -5.44
CA THR A 329 -7.44 0.48 -4.44
C THR A 329 -6.76 0.93 -3.14
N THR A 330 -6.23 2.14 -3.07
CA THR A 330 -5.78 2.78 -1.82
C THR A 330 -6.91 3.59 -1.16
N LEU A 331 -7.77 4.23 -1.94
CA LEU A 331 -8.93 4.95 -1.41
C LEU A 331 -9.96 3.98 -0.80
N LEU A 332 -10.10 2.77 -1.36
CA LEU A 332 -11.02 1.75 -0.86
C LEU A 332 -10.74 1.34 0.60
N PRO A 333 -9.54 0.87 0.99
CA PRO A 333 -9.26 0.49 2.37
C PRO A 333 -9.36 1.68 3.34
N ALA A 334 -8.91 2.87 2.95
CA ALA A 334 -9.06 4.06 3.78
C ALA A 334 -10.53 4.33 4.15
N ALA A 335 -11.44 4.19 3.16
CA ALA A 335 -12.88 4.35 3.40
C ALA A 335 -13.45 3.22 4.31
N ARG A 336 -12.94 1.96 4.21
CA ARG A 336 -13.40 0.85 5.07
C ARG A 336 -12.83 0.96 6.49
N ILE A 337 -11.59 1.38 6.64
CA ILE A 337 -10.99 1.62 7.96
C ILE A 337 -11.76 2.73 8.69
N THR A 338 -11.99 3.87 8.03
CA THR A 338 -12.76 4.98 8.61
C THR A 338 -14.20 4.59 8.91
N TYR A 339 -14.83 3.76 8.04
CA TYR A 339 -16.14 3.18 8.28
C TYR A 339 -16.13 2.29 9.53
N SER A 340 -15.17 1.39 9.67
CA SER A 340 -15.03 0.52 10.84
C SER A 340 -14.83 1.33 12.13
N MET A 341 -13.98 2.36 12.10
CA MET A 341 -13.76 3.27 13.23
C MET A 341 -15.04 4.06 13.59
N ALA A 342 -15.83 4.47 12.59
CA ALA A 342 -17.09 5.18 12.83
C ALA A 342 -18.20 4.23 13.34
N ARG A 343 -18.23 2.97 12.88
CA ARG A 343 -19.10 1.91 13.41
C ARG A 343 -18.82 1.66 14.89
N ASP A 344 -17.55 1.69 15.29
CA ASP A 344 -17.12 1.61 16.69
C ASP A 344 -17.37 2.92 17.49
N LYS A 345 -17.89 3.96 16.81
CA LYS A 345 -18.18 5.30 17.37
C LYS A 345 -16.94 6.03 17.92
N VAL A 346 -15.79 5.78 17.35
CA VAL A 346 -14.51 6.43 17.67
C VAL A 346 -13.99 7.33 16.55
N PHE A 347 -14.79 7.51 15.51
CA PHE A 347 -14.55 8.41 14.39
C PHE A 347 -15.86 9.14 14.04
N PRO A 348 -15.84 10.28 13.32
CA PRO A 348 -17.05 11.02 13.00
C PRO A 348 -18.11 10.16 12.30
N SER A 349 -19.36 10.29 12.71
CA SER A 349 -20.49 9.46 12.24
C SER A 349 -20.72 9.53 10.73
N LEU A 350 -20.26 10.60 10.08
CA LEU A 350 -20.31 10.77 8.64
C LEU A 350 -19.63 9.61 7.89
N PHE A 351 -18.50 9.10 8.42
CA PHE A 351 -17.77 7.98 7.83
C PHE A 351 -18.45 6.62 8.03
N GLY A 352 -19.39 6.54 9.00
CA GLY A 352 -20.16 5.33 9.30
C GLY A 352 -21.41 5.14 8.43
N LYS A 353 -21.71 6.07 7.52
CA LYS A 353 -22.89 6.00 6.68
C LYS A 353 -22.64 5.16 5.43
N ILE A 354 -23.49 4.18 5.19
CA ILE A 354 -23.49 3.35 3.99
C ILE A 354 -24.57 3.84 3.03
N SER A 355 -24.21 4.04 1.77
CA SER A 355 -25.15 4.39 0.71
C SER A 355 -26.20 3.29 0.52
N ALA A 356 -27.49 3.61 0.65
CA ALA A 356 -28.58 2.65 0.47
C ALA A 356 -28.57 2.03 -0.94
N ARG A 357 -28.17 2.79 -1.95
CA ARG A 357 -28.14 2.38 -3.37
C ARG A 357 -26.91 1.56 -3.71
N PHE A 358 -25.72 2.01 -3.28
CA PHE A 358 -24.44 1.46 -3.73
C PHE A 358 -23.82 0.49 -2.72
N LYS A 359 -24.32 0.46 -1.49
CA LYS A 359 -23.78 -0.36 -0.39
C LYS A 359 -22.28 -0.11 -0.12
N THR A 360 -21.87 1.15 -0.23
CA THR A 360 -20.49 1.63 -0.03
C THR A 360 -20.47 2.79 0.95
N PRO A 361 -19.36 3.06 1.65
CA PRO A 361 -19.20 4.21 2.55
C PRO A 361 -18.94 5.50 1.73
N ALA A 362 -19.92 5.90 0.91
CA ALA A 362 -19.79 6.94 -0.09
C ALA A 362 -19.38 8.29 0.50
N GLU A 363 -20.02 8.74 1.59
CA GLU A 363 -19.73 10.02 2.22
C GLU A 363 -18.28 10.06 2.75
N GLY A 364 -17.83 9.00 3.43
CA GLY A 364 -16.46 8.87 3.91
C GLY A 364 -15.44 8.88 2.76
N THR A 365 -15.73 8.18 1.66
CA THR A 365 -14.90 8.15 0.46
C THR A 365 -14.72 9.54 -0.14
N ILE A 366 -15.82 10.31 -0.28
CA ILE A 366 -15.80 11.69 -0.81
C ILE A 366 -14.97 12.61 0.10
N VAL A 367 -15.13 12.51 1.43
CA VAL A 367 -14.36 13.34 2.37
C VAL A 367 -12.86 13.06 2.26
N LEU A 368 -12.45 11.79 2.18
CA LEU A 368 -11.05 11.42 1.98
C LEU A 368 -10.48 11.96 0.66
N ALA A 369 -11.27 11.90 -0.42
CA ALA A 369 -10.89 12.48 -1.71
C ALA A 369 -10.74 14.02 -1.64
N VAL A 370 -11.64 14.71 -0.94
CA VAL A 370 -11.54 16.17 -0.72
C VAL A 370 -10.29 16.52 0.08
N LEU A 371 -9.98 15.77 1.14
CA LEU A 371 -8.74 15.95 1.91
C LEU A 371 -7.50 15.74 1.03
N SER A 372 -7.50 14.71 0.18
CA SER A 372 -6.43 14.47 -0.79
C SER A 372 -6.32 15.61 -1.81
N ALA A 373 -7.43 16.16 -2.30
CA ALA A 373 -7.44 17.31 -3.20
C ALA A 373 -6.85 18.58 -2.54
N ILE A 374 -7.13 18.80 -1.26
CA ILE A 374 -6.53 19.90 -0.50
C ILE A 374 -5.00 19.72 -0.41
N VAL A 375 -4.52 18.51 -0.14
CA VAL A 375 -3.08 18.21 -0.11
C VAL A 375 -2.45 18.41 -1.49
N ILE A 376 -3.12 18.01 -2.59
CA ILE A 376 -2.68 18.31 -3.97
C ILE A 376 -2.49 19.82 -4.15
N GLY A 377 -3.49 20.62 -3.74
CA GLY A 377 -3.42 22.08 -3.82
C GLY A 377 -2.19 22.63 -3.07
N ILE A 378 -2.02 22.26 -1.81
CA ILE A 378 -0.91 22.73 -0.97
C ILE A 378 0.44 22.32 -1.59
N THR A 379 0.60 21.08 -2.04
CA THR A 379 1.87 20.58 -2.57
C THR A 379 2.21 21.19 -3.94
N THR A 380 1.22 21.48 -4.77
CA THR A 380 1.41 22.10 -6.11
C THR A 380 2.03 23.50 -6.00
N PHE A 381 1.71 24.25 -4.95
CA PHE A 381 2.22 25.62 -4.76
C PHE A 381 3.52 25.70 -3.93
N SER A 382 3.98 24.61 -3.31
CA SER A 382 5.04 24.68 -2.29
C SER A 382 6.45 24.33 -2.75
N SER A 383 6.66 23.57 -3.83
CA SER A 383 8.00 23.09 -4.25
C SER A 383 8.00 22.45 -5.65
N SER A 384 9.20 22.10 -6.16
CA SER A 384 9.30 21.30 -7.39
C SER A 384 8.66 19.91 -7.19
N ALA A 385 7.86 19.48 -8.15
CA ALA A 385 7.07 18.24 -8.09
C ALA A 385 7.90 17.00 -7.72
N ASN A 386 9.11 16.83 -8.29
CA ASN A 386 9.96 15.67 -8.02
C ASN A 386 10.47 15.61 -6.58
N THR A 387 10.80 16.76 -5.97
CA THR A 387 11.28 16.83 -4.58
C THR A 387 10.17 16.50 -3.59
N VAL A 388 8.97 17.02 -3.83
CA VAL A 388 7.79 16.73 -3.00
C VAL A 388 7.41 15.27 -3.12
N PHE A 389 7.40 14.72 -4.34
CA PHE A 389 7.05 13.34 -4.61
C PHE A 389 7.99 12.34 -3.90
N GLY A 390 9.32 12.54 -4.01
CA GLY A 390 10.30 11.68 -3.34
C GLY A 390 10.18 11.71 -1.81
N LYS A 391 9.88 12.89 -1.22
CA LYS A 391 9.61 13.01 0.22
C LYS A 391 8.34 12.27 0.63
N LEU A 392 7.24 12.46 -0.11
CA LEU A 392 5.97 11.78 0.17
C LEU A 392 6.10 10.25 0.14
N ILE A 393 6.85 9.69 -0.83
CA ILE A 393 7.09 8.24 -0.90
C ILE A 393 7.84 7.76 0.35
N THR A 394 8.86 8.49 0.80
CA THR A 394 9.62 8.14 2.00
C THR A 394 8.73 8.22 3.26
N ASP A 395 7.96 9.29 3.41
CA ASP A 395 7.06 9.48 4.54
C ASP A 395 5.99 8.38 4.58
N ILE A 396 5.37 8.05 3.43
CA ILE A 396 4.41 6.96 3.31
C ILE A 396 5.09 5.63 3.66
N GLY A 397 6.30 5.36 3.16
CA GLY A 397 7.06 4.15 3.47
C GLY A 397 7.31 3.98 4.98
N ILE A 398 7.60 5.07 5.70
CA ILE A 398 7.76 5.06 7.17
C ILE A 398 6.41 4.75 7.86
N LEU A 399 5.32 5.38 7.43
CA LEU A 399 3.98 5.12 7.98
C LEU A 399 3.57 3.67 7.76
N VAL A 400 3.84 3.13 6.57
CA VAL A 400 3.56 1.72 6.23
C VAL A 400 4.42 0.78 7.06
N ALA A 401 5.73 1.05 7.18
CA ALA A 401 6.62 0.26 8.02
C ALA A 401 6.15 0.24 9.48
N PHE A 402 5.63 1.37 9.99
CA PHE A 402 5.05 1.44 11.32
C PHE A 402 3.82 0.56 11.46
N TYR A 403 2.77 0.74 10.65
CA TYR A 403 1.53 0.00 10.86
C TYR A 403 1.65 -1.49 10.51
N TYR A 404 2.49 -1.87 9.54
CA TYR A 404 2.85 -3.27 9.30
C TYR A 404 3.64 -3.85 10.47
N GLY A 405 4.62 -3.09 10.97
CA GLY A 405 5.46 -3.52 12.08
C GLY A 405 4.66 -3.82 13.34
N VAL A 406 3.79 -2.90 13.76
CA VAL A 406 2.94 -3.13 14.93
C VAL A 406 1.91 -4.23 14.70
N THR A 407 1.44 -4.44 13.47
CA THR A 407 0.53 -5.55 13.15
C THR A 407 1.23 -6.89 13.27
N GLY A 408 2.47 -7.01 12.80
CA GLY A 408 3.28 -8.22 12.97
C GLY A 408 3.49 -8.59 14.44
N LEU A 409 3.87 -7.62 15.27
CA LEU A 409 4.03 -7.82 16.71
C LEU A 409 2.69 -8.18 17.40
N SER A 410 1.59 -7.53 16.96
CA SER A 410 0.26 -7.82 17.51
C SER A 410 -0.22 -9.24 17.19
N CYS A 411 0.13 -9.77 16.02
CA CYS A 411 -0.18 -11.15 15.66
C CYS A 411 0.50 -12.13 16.63
N ALA A 412 1.81 -11.99 16.82
CA ALA A 412 2.54 -12.85 17.77
C ALA A 412 1.95 -12.76 19.19
N TRP A 413 1.58 -11.55 19.63
CA TRP A 413 0.93 -11.33 20.92
C TRP A 413 -0.48 -11.95 20.98
N ALA A 414 -1.27 -11.81 19.93
CA ALA A 414 -2.62 -12.36 19.86
C ALA A 414 -2.64 -13.89 19.96
N PHE A 415 -1.67 -14.56 19.31
CA PHE A 415 -1.56 -16.02 19.29
C PHE A 415 -0.68 -16.61 20.40
N ARG A 416 -0.17 -15.81 21.36
CA ARG A 416 0.80 -16.23 22.40
C ARG A 416 0.40 -17.48 23.21
N LYS A 417 -0.91 -17.73 23.39
CA LYS A 417 -1.42 -18.90 24.14
C LYS A 417 -1.39 -20.20 23.32
N VAL A 418 -1.23 -20.13 22.01
CA VAL A 418 -1.32 -21.28 21.12
C VAL A 418 -0.03 -21.53 20.32
N LEU A 419 0.98 -20.70 20.48
CA LEU A 419 2.26 -20.82 19.75
C LEU A 419 2.95 -22.17 19.97
N THR A 420 2.79 -22.76 21.15
CA THR A 420 3.41 -24.05 21.50
C THR A 420 2.65 -25.27 20.95
N ARG A 421 1.48 -25.08 20.32
CA ARG A 421 0.66 -26.20 19.84
C ARG A 421 1.13 -26.79 18.51
N SER A 422 1.83 -26.02 17.71
CA SER A 422 2.33 -26.45 16.39
C SER A 422 3.51 -25.60 15.96
N VAL A 423 4.53 -26.26 15.36
CA VAL A 423 5.68 -25.57 14.75
C VAL A 423 5.22 -24.57 13.68
N GLY A 424 4.23 -24.92 12.87
CA GLY A 424 3.66 -24.02 11.86
C GLY A 424 3.07 -22.76 12.46
N ILE A 425 2.28 -22.88 13.53
CA ILE A 425 1.71 -21.72 14.24
C ILE A 425 2.83 -20.89 14.90
N PHE A 426 3.81 -21.56 15.53
CA PHE A 426 4.95 -20.86 16.13
C PHE A 426 5.71 -20.02 15.11
N LEU A 427 6.00 -20.58 13.93
CA LEU A 427 6.75 -19.88 12.89
C LEU A 427 5.88 -18.81 12.20
N LEU A 428 4.70 -19.18 11.70
CA LEU A 428 3.94 -18.33 10.77
C LEU A 428 3.01 -17.33 11.47
N ALA A 429 2.55 -17.58 12.69
CA ALA A 429 1.75 -16.63 13.47
C ALA A 429 2.53 -15.99 14.62
N GLY A 430 3.71 -16.51 14.97
CA GLY A 430 4.55 -16.03 16.07
C GLY A 430 5.85 -15.42 15.58
N LEU A 431 6.86 -16.26 15.32
CA LEU A 431 8.24 -15.84 15.10
C LEU A 431 8.39 -14.93 13.88
N PHE A 432 7.91 -15.35 12.70
CA PHE A 432 8.07 -14.57 11.47
C PHE A 432 7.37 -13.21 11.55
N PRO A 433 6.08 -13.11 11.95
CA PRO A 433 5.46 -11.81 12.16
C PRO A 433 6.15 -10.92 13.19
N ALA A 434 6.67 -11.51 14.29
CA ALA A 434 7.37 -10.76 15.32
C ALA A 434 8.69 -10.19 14.80
N VAL A 435 9.50 -11.03 14.12
CA VAL A 435 10.80 -10.61 13.56
C VAL A 435 10.58 -9.59 12.44
N GLY A 436 9.68 -9.87 11.48
CA GLY A 436 9.39 -8.92 10.41
C GLY A 436 8.84 -7.60 10.94
N GLY A 437 7.94 -7.66 11.93
CA GLY A 437 7.41 -6.47 12.60
C GLY A 437 8.50 -5.65 13.27
N ALA A 438 9.42 -6.28 14.00
CA ALA A 438 10.55 -5.61 14.64
C ALA A 438 11.52 -4.99 13.60
N VAL A 439 11.81 -5.72 12.51
CA VAL A 439 12.64 -5.20 11.40
C VAL A 439 12.01 -3.97 10.77
N LEU A 440 10.70 -3.99 10.48
CA LEU A 440 10.02 -2.84 9.87
C LEU A 440 9.99 -1.63 10.78
N LEU A 441 9.76 -1.80 12.09
CA LEU A 441 9.84 -0.71 13.06
C LEU A 441 11.25 -0.15 13.17
N TRP A 442 12.27 -1.01 13.18
CA TRP A 442 13.66 -0.58 13.16
C TRP A 442 13.99 0.21 11.89
N VAL A 443 13.55 -0.27 10.73
CA VAL A 443 13.75 0.41 9.44
C VAL A 443 13.14 1.82 9.45
N GLY A 444 11.90 1.94 9.92
CA GLY A 444 11.24 3.26 10.07
C GLY A 444 11.99 4.19 11.03
N TYR A 445 12.43 3.67 12.17
CA TYR A 445 13.23 4.42 13.15
C TYR A 445 14.56 4.90 12.57
N GLU A 446 15.33 4.01 11.92
CA GLU A 446 16.62 4.33 11.33
C GLU A 446 16.52 5.44 10.29
N VAL A 447 15.48 5.38 9.42
CA VAL A 447 15.28 6.41 8.39
C VAL A 447 14.84 7.75 9.01
N ILE A 448 14.06 7.75 10.07
CA ILE A 448 13.73 8.98 10.81
C ILE A 448 14.99 9.62 11.41
N VAL A 449 15.86 8.81 12.03
CA VAL A 449 17.07 9.31 12.70
C VAL A 449 18.11 9.80 11.69
N THR A 450 18.34 9.03 10.61
CA THR A 450 19.38 9.35 9.62
C THR A 450 18.93 10.35 8.56
N GLY A 451 17.63 10.43 8.27
CA GLY A 451 17.04 11.35 7.29
C GLY A 451 17.00 12.81 7.74
N GLY A 452 17.35 13.07 9.01
CA GLY A 452 17.39 14.42 9.58
C GLY A 452 16.01 15.06 9.72
N THR A 453 16.00 16.37 10.06
CA THR A 453 14.76 17.11 10.34
C THR A 453 13.80 17.19 9.14
N SER A 454 14.32 17.09 7.92
CA SER A 454 13.51 17.16 6.69
C SER A 454 12.60 15.96 6.48
N VAL A 455 12.91 14.80 7.06
CA VAL A 455 12.11 13.58 7.07
C VAL A 455 11.40 13.40 8.41
N ALA A 456 12.16 13.56 9.52
CA ALA A 456 11.64 13.31 10.85
C ALA A 456 10.46 14.23 11.22
N VAL A 457 10.59 15.55 10.96
CA VAL A 457 9.58 16.53 11.40
C VAL A 457 8.24 16.33 10.71
N PRO A 458 8.12 16.28 9.37
CA PRO A 458 6.83 16.07 8.73
C PRO A 458 6.16 14.76 9.17
N THR A 459 6.89 13.65 9.11
CA THR A 459 6.36 12.32 9.46
C THR A 459 5.87 12.26 10.91
N LEU A 460 6.70 12.73 11.87
CA LEU A 460 6.34 12.70 13.29
C LEU A 460 5.21 13.67 13.63
N VAL A 461 5.14 14.84 13.00
CA VAL A 461 4.06 15.83 13.22
C VAL A 461 2.72 15.23 12.78
N VAL A 462 2.64 14.64 11.58
CA VAL A 462 1.38 14.06 11.08
C VAL A 462 0.97 12.81 11.88
N MET A 463 1.93 12.00 12.33
CA MET A 463 1.64 10.89 13.24
C MET A 463 1.14 11.40 14.59
N ALA A 464 1.84 12.36 15.18
CA ALA A 464 1.52 12.92 16.50
C ALA A 464 0.17 13.64 16.53
N ALA A 465 -0.31 14.16 15.39
CA ALA A 465 -1.67 14.71 15.28
C ALA A 465 -2.76 13.69 15.66
N GLY A 466 -2.49 12.39 15.56
CA GLY A 466 -3.38 11.34 16.06
C GLY A 466 -3.54 11.33 17.59
N ILE A 467 -2.56 11.84 18.35
CA ILE A 467 -2.61 11.83 19.83
C ILE A 467 -3.77 12.70 20.36
N PRO A 468 -3.89 14.00 20.01
CA PRO A 468 -5.03 14.79 20.44
C PRO A 468 -6.35 14.23 19.89
N LEU A 469 -6.34 13.67 18.67
CA LEU A 469 -7.56 13.11 18.07
C LEU A 469 -8.05 11.86 18.82
N VAL A 470 -7.17 10.96 19.28
CA VAL A 470 -7.60 9.81 20.11
C VAL A 470 -8.11 10.25 21.47
N ILE A 471 -7.56 11.31 22.05
CA ILE A 471 -8.06 11.89 23.30
C ILE A 471 -9.48 12.43 23.10
N VAL A 472 -9.72 13.18 22.02
CA VAL A 472 -11.06 13.67 21.66
C VAL A 472 -12.02 12.50 21.40
N ALA A 473 -11.58 11.48 20.64
CA ALA A 473 -12.38 10.28 20.39
C ALA A 473 -12.77 9.59 21.70
N ARG A 474 -11.86 9.48 22.67
CA ARG A 474 -12.16 8.92 24.01
C ARG A 474 -13.18 9.75 24.77
N LEU A 475 -13.06 11.08 24.75
CA LEU A 475 -13.98 11.98 25.49
C LEU A 475 -15.41 11.93 24.93
N ILE A 476 -15.54 11.77 23.61
CA ILE A 476 -16.84 11.73 22.92
C ILE A 476 -17.44 10.32 22.96
N ASN A 477 -16.62 9.26 23.03
CA ASN A 477 -17.08 7.88 22.99
C ASN A 477 -17.83 7.48 24.26
N LYS A 478 -19.12 7.15 24.09
CA LYS A 478 -20.00 6.68 25.17
C LYS A 478 -20.25 5.17 25.13
N THR A 479 -19.64 4.42 24.20
CA THR A 479 -19.94 3.00 23.95
C THR A 479 -19.04 2.03 24.70
N GLY A 480 -18.05 2.53 25.44
CA GLY A 480 -17.10 1.67 26.16
C GLY A 480 -16.01 1.07 25.29
N TYR A 481 -15.84 1.51 24.02
CA TYR A 481 -14.77 1.04 23.13
C TYR A 481 -13.39 1.08 23.81
N PHE A 482 -13.02 2.20 24.42
CA PHE A 482 -11.72 2.34 25.10
C PHE A 482 -11.59 1.56 26.42
N GLN A 483 -12.68 0.93 26.87
CA GLN A 483 -12.74 0.11 28.08
C GLN A 483 -12.83 -1.40 27.77
N GLN A 484 -12.89 -1.77 26.49
CA GLN A 484 -12.98 -3.19 26.09
C GLN A 484 -11.73 -3.96 26.58
N LYS A 485 -11.96 -5.17 27.07
CA LYS A 485 -10.87 -6.08 27.46
C LYS A 485 -10.23 -6.70 26.23
N THR A 486 -8.92 -6.74 26.21
CA THR A 486 -8.16 -7.41 25.14
C THR A 486 -8.23 -8.92 25.26
N VAL A 487 -8.26 -9.61 24.14
CA VAL A 487 -8.34 -11.07 24.07
C VAL A 487 -7.12 -11.67 23.41
N ALA A 488 -6.73 -12.88 23.82
CA ALA A 488 -5.81 -13.71 23.07
C ALA A 488 -6.63 -14.73 22.27
N TYR A 489 -6.25 -14.94 21.01
CA TYR A 489 -6.91 -15.93 20.18
C TYR A 489 -6.59 -17.35 20.66
N GLU A 490 -7.60 -18.19 20.72
CA GLU A 490 -7.48 -19.61 21.05
C GLU A 490 -7.77 -20.41 19.78
N SER A 491 -7.05 -21.51 19.56
CA SER A 491 -7.36 -22.40 18.45
C SER A 491 -8.71 -23.09 18.73
N ARG A 492 -9.62 -23.05 17.81
CA ARG A 492 -10.60 -24.14 17.61
C ARG A 492 -10.05 -25.03 16.54
#